data_6f429769f7978cd3ff0edb3873a9cffe
#
_entry.id   6f429769f7978cd3ff0edb3873a9cffe
#
_cell.length_a   1.000
_cell.length_b   1.000
_cell.length_c   1.000
_cell.angle_alpha   90.00
_cell.angle_beta   90.00
_cell.angle_gamma   90.00
#
_symmetry.space_group_name_H-M   'P 1'
#
loop_
_entity.id
_entity.type
_entity.pdbx_description
1 polymer ?
#
loop_
_entity_poly.entity_id
_entity_poly.type
_entity_poly.pdbx_seq_one_letter_code
_entity_poly.pdbx_strand_id
1 'polypeptide(L)'
;MYATRTFFHGFRPALASVAVLLLGLSAGCTYSHGDPAAVVTPCDASAQTATYAAVISPIFDANCRECHASNVAATLGGGNDFGDYKSIKRYPAAGLLGSIEQAPGYDAMPKGGAKISVCDIERIKAWMAAGEPEN
;
A
#
# COMPACT_ATOMS: atom_id res chain seq x y z
N MET A 1 68.01 -33.99 -49.24
CA MET A 1 67.27 -32.81 -49.67
C MET A 1 65.79 -33.18 -49.73
N TYR A 2 65.04 -32.99 -48.66
CA TYR A 2 63.58 -33.04 -48.71
C TYR A 2 63.06 -32.04 -47.71
N ALA A 3 62.33 -31.03 -48.18
CA ALA A 3 61.67 -29.96 -47.42
C ALA A 3 60.34 -30.47 -46.86
N THR A 4 60.19 -30.49 -45.58
CA THR A 4 58.90 -30.71 -44.92
C THR A 4 58.15 -29.37 -44.73
N ARG A 5 57.07 -29.20 -45.51
CA ARG A 5 56.10 -28.10 -45.34
C ARG A 5 55.18 -28.45 -44.18
N THR A 6 55.26 -27.69 -43.10
CA THR A 6 54.31 -27.73 -42.04
C THR A 6 53.10 -26.92 -42.42
N PHE A 7 51.95 -27.57 -42.54
CA PHE A 7 50.59 -26.95 -42.70
C PHE A 7 50.08 -26.54 -41.32
N PHE A 8 50.11 -25.26 -41.01
CA PHE A 8 49.32 -24.68 -39.96
C PHE A 8 48.16 -23.90 -40.57
N HIS A 9 46.99 -24.53 -40.70
CA HIS A 9 45.78 -23.84 -41.07
C HIS A 9 44.75 -23.89 -39.92
N GLY A 10 44.50 -22.78 -39.32
CA GLY A 10 43.11 -22.32 -39.23
C GLY A 10 42.25 -22.93 -38.14
N PHE A 11 42.50 -22.64 -36.85
CA PHE A 11 41.50 -22.90 -35.82
C PHE A 11 41.39 -21.75 -34.77
N ARG A 12 41.42 -20.49 -35.20
CA ARG A 12 41.41 -19.36 -34.26
C ARG A 12 40.22 -18.38 -34.28
N PRO A 13 39.29 -18.36 -35.23
CA PRO A 13 38.17 -17.39 -35.10
C PRO A 13 36.97 -17.93 -34.32
N ALA A 14 36.75 -19.24 -34.22
CA ALA A 14 35.53 -19.77 -33.58
C ALA A 14 35.50 -19.63 -32.05
N LEU A 15 36.64 -19.71 -31.38
CA LEU A 15 36.74 -19.58 -29.93
C LEU A 15 36.56 -18.12 -29.43
N ALA A 16 37.03 -17.17 -30.23
CA ALA A 16 36.88 -15.76 -29.88
C ALA A 16 35.43 -15.29 -29.97
N SER A 17 34.68 -15.81 -30.93
CA SER A 17 33.26 -15.45 -31.11
C SER A 17 32.37 -16.04 -30.01
N VAL A 18 32.66 -17.22 -29.51
CA VAL A 18 31.92 -17.83 -28.39
C VAL A 18 32.18 -17.09 -27.08
N ALA A 19 33.42 -16.63 -26.84
CA ALA A 19 33.77 -15.89 -25.64
C ALA A 19 33.03 -14.51 -25.56
N VAL A 20 32.91 -13.83 -26.71
CA VAL A 20 32.15 -12.54 -26.78
C VAL A 20 30.66 -12.76 -26.58
N LEU A 21 30.12 -13.88 -27.08
CA LEU A 21 28.69 -14.19 -26.89
C LEU A 21 28.34 -14.53 -25.41
N LEU A 22 29.28 -15.17 -24.70
CA LEU A 22 29.10 -15.54 -23.30
C LEU A 22 29.23 -14.32 -22.33
N LEU A 23 30.00 -13.29 -22.69
CA LEU A 23 30.07 -12.06 -21.90
C LEU A 23 28.82 -11.16 -22.03
N GLY A 24 28.07 -11.32 -23.13
CA GLY A 24 26.85 -10.54 -23.37
C GLY A 24 25.61 -10.97 -22.56
N LEU A 25 25.65 -12.16 -21.95
CA LEU A 25 24.53 -12.73 -21.21
C LEU A 25 24.54 -12.43 -19.70
N SER A 26 25.57 -11.74 -19.21
CA SER A 26 25.66 -11.34 -17.79
C SER A 26 25.10 -9.97 -17.47
N ALA A 27 24.36 -9.32 -18.40
CA ALA A 27 23.52 -8.19 -18.08
C ALA A 27 22.25 -8.69 -17.36
N GLY A 28 22.43 -9.37 -16.23
CA GLY A 28 21.36 -9.68 -15.31
C GLY A 28 20.76 -8.39 -14.82
N CYS A 29 19.46 -8.20 -15.00
CA CYS A 29 18.70 -7.16 -14.34
C CYS A 29 18.96 -7.27 -12.85
N THR A 30 19.81 -6.41 -12.29
CA THR A 30 19.85 -6.18 -10.86
C THR A 30 18.55 -5.45 -10.51
N TYR A 31 17.50 -6.22 -10.27
CA TYR A 31 16.32 -5.72 -9.60
C TYR A 31 16.74 -5.46 -8.15
N SER A 32 17.16 -4.23 -7.88
CA SER A 32 17.42 -3.80 -6.51
C SER A 32 16.08 -3.69 -5.81
N HIS A 33 15.77 -4.69 -4.99
CA HIS A 33 14.81 -4.57 -3.90
C HIS A 33 15.42 -3.70 -2.77
N GLY A 34 15.94 -2.55 -3.12
CA GLY A 34 16.04 -1.47 -2.18
C GLY A 34 14.69 -0.79 -2.24
N ASP A 35 13.78 -1.11 -1.33
CA ASP A 35 12.69 -0.20 -1.07
C ASP A 35 13.33 1.17 -0.87
N PRO A 36 13.08 2.17 -1.73
CA PRO A 36 13.40 3.52 -1.36
C PRO A 36 12.67 3.70 -0.04
N ALA A 37 13.41 4.07 1.02
CA ALA A 37 12.80 4.45 2.28
C ALA A 37 11.55 5.23 1.90
N ALA A 38 10.38 4.69 2.24
CA ALA A 38 9.12 5.24 1.78
C ALA A 38 9.22 6.73 2.04
N VAL A 39 9.24 7.53 0.98
CA VAL A 39 9.18 8.97 1.12
C VAL A 39 7.84 9.16 1.78
N VAL A 40 7.88 9.36 3.10
CA VAL A 40 6.70 9.67 3.88
C VAL A 40 6.30 11.04 3.38
N THR A 41 5.51 11.05 2.31
CA THR A 41 4.88 12.27 1.83
C THR A 41 4.08 12.77 3.02
N PRO A 42 4.37 13.97 3.54
CA PRO A 42 3.57 14.52 4.63
C PRO A 42 2.11 14.39 4.23
N CYS A 43 1.29 13.83 5.12
CA CYS A 43 -0.12 13.72 4.86
C CYS A 43 -0.67 15.13 4.74
N ASP A 44 -0.99 15.56 3.52
CA ASP A 44 -1.66 16.85 3.32
C ASP A 44 -3.15 16.69 3.68
N ALA A 45 -3.38 16.52 4.98
CA ALA A 45 -4.74 16.51 5.51
C ALA A 45 -5.38 17.92 5.45
N SER A 46 -4.57 18.96 5.25
CA SER A 46 -5.01 20.34 5.24
C SER A 46 -5.44 20.85 3.87
N ALA A 47 -4.89 20.29 2.78
CA ALA A 47 -5.13 20.78 1.43
C ALA A 47 -6.37 20.21 0.76
N GLN A 48 -6.89 19.11 1.23
CA GLN A 48 -8.15 18.58 0.76
C GLN A 48 -9.16 18.72 1.88
N THR A 49 -10.13 19.59 1.65
CA THR A 49 -11.38 19.51 2.38
C THR A 49 -11.79 18.04 2.35
N ALA A 50 -11.66 17.34 3.47
CA ALA A 50 -11.96 15.92 3.55
C ALA A 50 -13.45 15.75 3.34
N THR A 51 -13.87 15.65 2.06
CA THR A 51 -15.28 15.45 1.72
C THR A 51 -15.67 14.02 2.05
N TYR A 52 -16.91 13.85 2.51
CA TYR A 52 -17.41 12.53 2.82
C TYR A 52 -17.35 11.61 1.60
N ALA A 53 -17.91 12.04 0.47
CA ALA A 53 -18.04 11.20 -0.70
C ALA A 53 -16.69 10.83 -1.35
N ALA A 54 -15.77 11.79 -1.47
CA ALA A 54 -14.53 11.56 -2.21
C ALA A 54 -13.37 11.03 -1.35
N VAL A 55 -13.41 11.24 -0.02
CA VAL A 55 -12.29 10.92 0.87
C VAL A 55 -12.70 9.99 1.99
N ILE A 56 -13.70 10.35 2.77
CA ILE A 56 -14.03 9.61 4.00
C ILE A 56 -14.70 8.27 3.69
N SER A 57 -15.70 8.25 2.82
CA SER A 57 -16.39 7.01 2.45
C SER A 57 -15.44 5.96 1.87
N PRO A 58 -14.51 6.27 0.94
CA PRO A 58 -13.48 5.33 0.49
C PRO A 58 -12.57 4.80 1.60
N ILE A 59 -12.23 5.61 2.62
CA ILE A 59 -11.46 5.13 3.77
C ILE A 59 -12.25 4.08 4.55
N PHE A 60 -13.55 4.32 4.77
CA PHE A 60 -14.43 3.35 5.43
C PHE A 60 -14.63 2.09 4.60
N ASP A 61 -14.73 2.21 3.25
CA ASP A 61 -14.81 1.05 2.35
C ASP A 61 -13.57 0.16 2.48
N ALA A 62 -12.40 0.76 2.47
CA ALA A 62 -11.14 0.03 2.49
C ALA A 62 -10.82 -0.63 3.85
N ASN A 63 -11.30 -0.07 4.97
CA ASN A 63 -10.82 -0.46 6.30
C ASN A 63 -11.90 -0.94 7.28
N CYS A 64 -13.19 -0.63 7.02
CA CYS A 64 -14.24 -0.82 8.03
C CYS A 64 -15.40 -1.67 7.55
N ARG A 65 -15.89 -1.43 6.32
CA ARG A 65 -17.16 -2.00 5.83
C ARG A 65 -17.12 -3.49 5.54
N GLU A 66 -15.95 -4.12 5.50
CA GLU A 66 -15.88 -5.60 5.48
C GLU A 66 -16.67 -6.21 6.65
N CYS A 67 -16.60 -5.59 7.85
CA CYS A 67 -17.30 -6.06 9.04
C CYS A 67 -18.45 -5.13 9.47
N HIS A 68 -18.39 -3.85 9.13
CA HIS A 68 -19.31 -2.83 9.62
C HIS A 68 -20.26 -2.28 8.55
N ALA A 69 -20.39 -2.93 7.37
CA ALA A 69 -21.44 -2.57 6.43
C ALA A 69 -22.82 -2.97 7.00
N SER A 70 -23.87 -2.25 6.62
CA SER A 70 -25.23 -2.39 7.21
C SER A 70 -25.78 -3.82 7.17
N ASN A 71 -25.43 -4.59 6.15
CA ASN A 71 -25.87 -5.98 5.99
C ASN A 71 -25.12 -7.00 6.86
N VAL A 72 -23.98 -6.66 7.41
CA VAL A 72 -23.14 -7.57 8.22
C VAL A 72 -22.79 -7.01 9.60
N ALA A 73 -23.06 -5.74 9.87
CA ALA A 73 -22.69 -5.06 11.11
C ALA A 73 -23.21 -5.79 12.36
N ALA A 74 -24.41 -6.34 12.31
CA ALA A 74 -25.00 -7.06 13.45
C ALA A 74 -24.25 -8.37 13.78
N THR A 75 -23.63 -9.00 12.80
CA THR A 75 -22.95 -10.31 12.98
C THR A 75 -21.44 -10.19 13.11
N LEU A 76 -20.83 -9.27 12.36
CA LEU A 76 -19.38 -9.11 12.30
C LEU A 76 -18.88 -7.84 12.99
N GLY A 77 -19.67 -6.77 12.94
CA GLY A 77 -19.29 -5.43 13.42
C GLY A 77 -19.68 -5.14 14.89
N GLY A 78 -20.12 -6.13 15.63
CA GLY A 78 -20.58 -5.92 17.02
C GLY A 78 -21.79 -4.99 17.13
N GLY A 79 -22.60 -4.87 16.07
CA GLY A 79 -23.74 -3.98 15.98
C GLY A 79 -23.42 -2.55 15.55
N ASN A 80 -22.15 -2.21 15.37
CA ASN A 80 -21.74 -0.89 14.89
C ASN A 80 -21.83 -0.84 13.36
N ASP A 81 -22.76 -0.06 12.84
CA ASP A 81 -23.01 0.08 11.41
C ASP A 81 -22.31 1.35 10.87
N PHE A 82 -21.45 1.16 9.87
CA PHE A 82 -20.76 2.22 9.13
C PHE A 82 -21.07 2.15 7.61
N GLY A 83 -22.20 1.54 7.26
CA GLY A 83 -22.60 1.36 5.87
C GLY A 83 -22.90 2.67 5.14
N ASP A 84 -23.39 3.67 5.85
CA ASP A 84 -23.74 4.97 5.29
C ASP A 84 -23.29 6.14 6.17
N TYR A 85 -23.39 7.36 5.61
CA TYR A 85 -23.05 8.60 6.28
C TYR A 85 -23.81 8.78 7.62
N LYS A 86 -25.11 8.56 7.63
CA LYS A 86 -25.95 8.79 8.82
C LYS A 86 -25.59 7.82 9.95
N SER A 87 -25.25 6.62 9.62
CA SER A 87 -24.84 5.60 10.58
C SER A 87 -23.48 5.95 11.18
N ILE A 88 -22.52 6.39 10.39
CA ILE A 88 -21.21 6.86 10.87
C ILE A 88 -21.39 8.06 11.78
N LYS A 89 -22.16 9.07 11.38
CA LYS A 89 -22.39 10.30 12.15
C LYS A 89 -23.08 10.05 13.50
N ARG A 90 -23.86 8.99 13.65
CA ARG A 90 -24.48 8.63 14.94
C ARG A 90 -23.50 7.98 15.91
N TYR A 91 -22.39 7.47 15.42
CA TYR A 91 -21.40 6.79 16.26
C TYR A 91 -20.57 7.83 17.03
N PRO A 92 -20.29 7.60 18.33
CA PRO A 92 -19.50 8.56 19.11
C PRO A 92 -18.10 8.77 18.54
N ALA A 93 -17.76 10.01 18.21
CA ALA A 93 -16.46 10.37 17.63
C ALA A 93 -15.27 9.86 18.44
N ALA A 94 -15.33 9.99 19.77
CA ALA A 94 -14.27 9.50 20.66
C ALA A 94 -14.10 7.97 20.57
N GLY A 95 -15.20 7.23 20.40
CA GLY A 95 -15.17 5.78 20.23
C GLY A 95 -14.48 5.38 18.91
N LEU A 96 -14.86 6.04 17.81
CA LEU A 96 -14.27 5.78 16.51
C LEU A 96 -12.77 6.11 16.50
N LEU A 97 -12.40 7.31 16.94
CA LEU A 97 -11.01 7.74 16.95
C LEU A 97 -10.16 6.87 17.89
N GLY A 98 -10.66 6.58 19.11
CA GLY A 98 -9.95 5.72 20.05
C GLY A 98 -9.67 4.32 19.48
N SER A 99 -10.64 3.75 18.78
CA SER A 99 -10.50 2.43 18.15
C SER A 99 -9.52 2.43 16.98
N ILE A 100 -9.61 3.37 16.04
CA ILE A 100 -8.71 3.42 14.88
C ILE A 100 -7.28 3.85 15.24
N GLU A 101 -7.12 4.64 16.30
CA GLU A 101 -5.82 4.99 16.89
C GLU A 101 -5.24 3.84 17.74
N GLN A 102 -6.05 2.83 18.01
CA GLN A 102 -5.70 1.72 18.91
C GLN A 102 -5.27 2.24 20.29
N ALA A 103 -5.99 3.25 20.78
CA ALA A 103 -5.69 3.88 22.06
C ALA A 103 -6.05 2.99 23.24
N PRO A 104 -5.33 3.09 24.38
CA PRO A 104 -5.66 2.34 25.58
C PRO A 104 -7.11 2.56 26.03
N GLY A 105 -7.83 1.48 26.36
CA GLY A 105 -9.22 1.52 26.78
C GLY A 105 -10.25 1.44 25.66
N TYR A 106 -9.81 1.34 24.41
CA TYR A 106 -10.66 1.11 23.25
C TYR A 106 -10.35 -0.21 22.57
N ASP A 107 -11.37 -0.81 21.95
CA ASP A 107 -11.14 -1.97 21.07
C ASP A 107 -10.34 -1.57 19.84
N ALA A 108 -9.18 -2.19 19.66
CA ALA A 108 -8.32 -1.88 18.51
C ALA A 108 -9.00 -2.28 17.19
N MET A 109 -9.08 -1.33 16.25
CA MET A 109 -9.62 -1.54 14.90
C MET A 109 -8.60 -1.16 13.83
N PRO A 110 -8.57 -1.87 12.69
CA PRO A 110 -9.29 -3.12 12.37
C PRO A 110 -8.95 -4.25 13.33
N LYS A 111 -9.94 -5.07 13.69
CA LYS A 111 -9.77 -6.12 14.72
C LYS A 111 -8.77 -7.19 14.25
N GLY A 112 -7.70 -7.36 15.02
CA GLY A 112 -6.62 -8.31 14.69
C GLY A 112 -5.74 -7.86 13.50
N GLY A 113 -5.99 -6.69 12.93
CA GLY A 113 -5.22 -6.12 11.83
C GLY A 113 -4.25 -5.02 12.26
N ALA A 114 -3.45 -4.56 11.30
CA ALA A 114 -2.61 -3.39 11.49
C ALA A 114 -3.47 -2.13 11.64
N LYS A 115 -2.95 -1.14 12.39
CA LYS A 115 -3.53 0.19 12.44
C LYS A 115 -3.65 0.76 11.02
N ILE A 116 -4.75 1.42 10.71
CA ILE A 116 -4.91 2.13 9.44
C ILE A 116 -3.87 3.24 9.29
N SER A 117 -3.68 3.74 8.08
CA SER A 117 -2.63 4.73 7.82
C SER A 117 -2.81 5.99 8.68
N VAL A 118 -1.70 6.59 9.10
CA VAL A 118 -1.72 7.86 9.84
C VAL A 118 -2.46 8.93 9.03
N CYS A 119 -2.28 8.94 7.71
CA CYS A 119 -2.99 9.85 6.82
C CYS A 119 -4.51 9.70 6.86
N ASP A 120 -5.00 8.47 6.87
CA ASP A 120 -6.44 8.24 6.91
C ASP A 120 -7.04 8.62 8.27
N ILE A 121 -6.30 8.37 9.36
CA ILE A 121 -6.68 8.84 10.69
C ILE A 121 -6.78 10.37 10.72
N GLU A 122 -5.78 11.08 10.22
CA GLU A 122 -5.77 12.54 10.21
C GLU A 122 -6.89 13.13 9.31
N ARG A 123 -7.21 12.48 8.18
CA ARG A 123 -8.35 12.87 7.34
C ARG A 123 -9.67 12.69 8.05
N ILE A 124 -9.88 11.58 8.75
CA ILE A 124 -11.09 11.35 9.55
C ILE A 124 -11.18 12.39 10.66
N LYS A 125 -10.10 12.69 11.37
CA LYS A 125 -10.06 13.74 12.40
C LYS A 125 -10.42 15.11 11.85
N ALA A 126 -9.83 15.49 10.72
CA ALA A 126 -10.11 16.76 10.06
C ALA A 126 -11.58 16.89 9.64
N TRP A 127 -12.15 15.83 9.08
CA TRP A 127 -13.55 15.77 8.72
C TRP A 127 -14.49 15.89 9.94
N MET A 128 -14.17 15.18 11.02
CA MET A 128 -14.92 15.28 12.28
C MET A 128 -14.81 16.68 12.90
N ALA A 129 -13.62 17.28 12.91
CA ALA A 129 -13.42 18.64 13.40
C ALA A 129 -14.19 19.70 12.58
N ALA A 130 -14.42 19.44 11.29
CA ALA A 130 -15.23 20.28 10.41
C ALA A 130 -16.76 20.10 10.62
N GLY A 131 -17.19 19.27 11.56
CA GLY A 131 -18.60 19.00 11.84
C GLY A 131 -19.20 17.88 11.01
N GLU A 132 -18.36 17.04 10.44
CA GLU A 132 -18.76 15.85 9.67
C GLU A 132 -19.70 16.20 8.51
N PRO A 133 -19.30 17.07 7.57
CA PRO A 133 -20.18 17.47 6.48
C PRO A 133 -20.46 16.29 5.51
N GLU A 134 -21.70 16.21 5.02
CA GLU A 134 -22.12 15.30 3.94
C GLU A 134 -21.92 16.01 2.59
N ASN A 135 -20.72 15.93 2.02
CA ASN A 135 -20.35 16.67 0.80
C ASN A 135 -19.49 15.81 -0.17
#